data_d7b629652bc10c11ebc1bf090c8ac42b
#
_entry.id   d7b629652bc10c11ebc1bf090c8ac42b
#
_cell.length_a   1.000
_cell.length_b   1.000
_cell.length_c   1.000
_cell.angle_alpha   90.00
_cell.angle_beta   90.00
_cell.angle_gamma   90.00
#
_symmetry.space_group_name_H-M   'P 1'
#
loop_
_entity.id
_entity.type
_entity.pdbx_description
1 polymer ?
#
loop_
_entity_poly.entity_id
_entity_poly.type
_entity_poly.pdbx_seq_one_letter_code
_entity_poly.pdbx_strand_id
1 'polypeptide(L)'
;MKKQITFIIGALLIFTSQLFSQIDVKTIDMAKVNQAKVDGKLNGSEKYVNFDALGKSQARISPNLTIPNSVNTASGCACWIPRDSSWQVAQFDGSGGSGGPGLPPDYRNDDWSTTQITVPFPFCFYGQQVNFMYINNNGNVSINNPYATFTANSFPDPTYTMIAPFWADVDTRGATSGIVYYQLTLTHLIVQWENVGYFNSHDDLGNTFQLIITDGFDPLLPPGSNVSFCYQDMQWTTGDASQGAGGFGGVPATVGVNSGNGTDYIQIGLFDQAGSQYDGPFANNDGIDALDNQSFIFN
;
A
#
# COMPACT_ATOMS: atom_id res chain seq x y z
N MET A 1 -62.14 8.85 -56.72
CA MET A 1 -61.60 9.01 -55.41
C MET A 1 -60.99 7.68 -54.95
N LYS A 2 -59.69 7.51 -55.08
CA LYS A 2 -58.94 6.35 -54.59
C LYS A 2 -58.24 6.69 -53.28
N LYS A 3 -58.64 6.01 -52.21
CA LYS A 3 -57.97 6.10 -50.92
C LYS A 3 -56.74 5.20 -50.94
N GLN A 4 -55.57 5.78 -50.79
CA GLN A 4 -54.36 5.03 -50.51
C GLN A 4 -54.31 4.70 -49.03
N ILE A 5 -54.13 3.44 -48.71
CA ILE A 5 -53.88 2.93 -47.35
C ILE A 5 -52.37 2.75 -47.23
N THR A 6 -51.75 3.58 -46.44
CA THR A 6 -50.32 3.45 -46.10
C THR A 6 -50.15 2.46 -44.93
N PHE A 7 -49.52 1.33 -45.20
CA PHE A 7 -49.10 0.39 -44.15
C PHE A 7 -47.83 0.92 -43.52
N ILE A 8 -47.90 1.26 -42.24
CA ILE A 8 -46.72 1.48 -41.41
C ILE A 8 -46.31 0.16 -40.80
N ILE A 9 -45.17 -0.39 -41.25
CA ILE A 9 -44.55 -1.55 -40.65
C ILE A 9 -43.75 -1.02 -39.45
N GLY A 10 -44.31 -1.19 -38.25
CA GLY A 10 -43.60 -0.95 -37.03
C GLY A 10 -42.60 -2.07 -36.76
N ALA A 11 -41.32 -1.79 -36.90
CA ALA A 11 -40.27 -2.70 -36.44
C ALA A 11 -40.28 -2.75 -34.92
N LEU A 12 -40.75 -3.86 -34.36
CA LEU A 12 -40.68 -4.16 -32.94
C LEU A 12 -39.24 -4.55 -32.59
N LEU A 13 -38.45 -3.57 -32.12
CA LEU A 13 -37.16 -3.84 -31.53
C LEU A 13 -37.39 -4.49 -30.16
N ILE A 14 -37.21 -5.81 -30.12
CA ILE A 14 -37.15 -6.56 -28.86
C ILE A 14 -35.81 -6.24 -28.21
N PHE A 15 -35.80 -5.28 -27.28
CA PHE A 15 -34.71 -5.15 -26.35
C PHE A 15 -34.76 -6.33 -25.39
N THR A 16 -33.92 -7.32 -25.58
CA THR A 16 -33.59 -8.27 -24.52
C THR A 16 -32.80 -7.52 -23.47
N SER A 17 -33.52 -6.99 -22.46
CA SER A 17 -32.88 -6.56 -21.23
C SER A 17 -32.25 -7.81 -20.60
N GLN A 18 -30.95 -7.95 -20.74
CA GLN A 18 -30.21 -8.81 -19.85
C GLN A 18 -30.44 -8.24 -18.45
N LEU A 19 -31.16 -8.96 -17.63
CA LEU A 19 -31.17 -8.74 -16.20
C LEU A 19 -29.73 -9.01 -15.71
N PHE A 20 -28.92 -7.96 -15.68
CA PHE A 20 -27.85 -7.94 -14.71
C PHE A 20 -28.55 -7.98 -13.36
N SER A 21 -28.38 -9.06 -12.62
CA SER A 21 -28.72 -9.06 -11.22
C SER A 21 -27.94 -7.89 -10.64
N GLN A 22 -28.64 -6.82 -10.25
CA GLN A 22 -28.05 -5.80 -9.42
C GLN A 22 -27.63 -6.53 -8.14
N ILE A 23 -26.34 -6.79 -8.04
CA ILE A 23 -25.74 -7.05 -6.75
C ILE A 23 -26.08 -5.80 -5.95
N ASP A 24 -26.85 -5.97 -4.90
CA ASP A 24 -27.23 -4.89 -4.01
C ASP A 24 -25.97 -4.46 -3.27
N VAL A 25 -25.22 -3.58 -3.91
CA VAL A 25 -23.94 -3.10 -3.42
C VAL A 25 -24.26 -2.14 -2.29
N LYS A 26 -24.34 -2.66 -1.07
CA LYS A 26 -24.42 -1.84 0.12
C LYS A 26 -23.19 -0.95 0.16
N THR A 27 -23.39 0.35 0.16
CA THR A 27 -22.34 1.32 0.47
C THR A 27 -21.73 0.94 1.82
N ILE A 28 -20.50 0.48 1.80
CA ILE A 28 -19.84 -0.02 3.01
C ILE A 28 -19.21 1.19 3.68
N ASP A 29 -19.63 1.45 4.88
CA ASP A 29 -19.02 2.43 5.76
C ASP A 29 -17.69 1.85 6.27
N MET A 30 -16.58 2.25 5.66
CA MET A 30 -15.25 1.77 6.00
C MET A 30 -14.88 2.02 7.46
N ALA A 31 -15.44 3.06 8.08
CA ALA A 31 -15.25 3.27 9.51
C ALA A 31 -15.84 2.12 10.34
N LYS A 32 -16.96 1.55 9.92
CA LYS A 32 -17.54 0.37 10.58
C LYS A 32 -16.76 -0.91 10.30
N VAL A 33 -16.21 -1.05 9.10
CA VAL A 33 -15.33 -2.19 8.77
C VAL A 33 -14.07 -2.13 9.63
N ASN A 34 -13.41 -0.97 9.68
CA ASN A 34 -12.24 -0.77 10.52
C ASN A 34 -12.57 -1.05 12.00
N GLN A 35 -13.70 -0.56 12.49
CA GLN A 35 -14.13 -0.82 13.87
C GLN A 35 -14.43 -2.31 14.11
N ALA A 36 -15.05 -2.99 13.14
CA ALA A 36 -15.33 -4.42 13.24
C ALA A 36 -14.05 -5.27 13.26
N LYS A 37 -13.01 -4.84 12.51
CA LYS A 37 -11.68 -5.46 12.55
C LYS A 37 -11.04 -5.25 13.92
N VAL A 38 -11.00 -4.02 14.42
CA VAL A 38 -10.49 -3.68 15.76
C VAL A 38 -11.20 -4.48 16.85
N ASP A 39 -12.52 -4.65 16.75
CA ASP A 39 -13.32 -5.42 17.69
C ASP A 39 -13.12 -6.95 17.56
N GLY A 40 -12.31 -7.43 16.63
CA GLY A 40 -12.14 -8.85 16.34
C GLY A 40 -13.41 -9.55 15.81
N LYS A 41 -14.32 -8.77 15.22
CA LYS A 41 -15.61 -9.28 14.68
C LYS A 41 -15.54 -9.53 13.18
N LEU A 42 -14.51 -9.01 12.50
CA LEU A 42 -14.28 -9.29 11.09
C LEU A 42 -13.61 -10.65 10.96
N ASN A 43 -14.29 -11.55 10.27
CA ASN A 43 -13.73 -12.88 10.04
C ASN A 43 -13.29 -12.99 8.58
N GLY A 44 -12.19 -13.12 8.14
CA GLY A 44 -11.68 -13.11 6.75
C GLY A 44 -12.58 -13.71 5.65
N SER A 45 -13.78 -14.26 6.00
CA SER A 45 -14.79 -14.67 5.01
C SER A 45 -15.68 -13.54 4.52
N GLU A 46 -15.70 -12.40 5.22
CA GLU A 46 -16.46 -11.22 4.83
C GLU A 46 -15.61 -10.36 3.90
N LYS A 47 -16.18 -10.01 2.75
CA LYS A 47 -15.50 -9.22 1.72
C LYS A 47 -16.07 -7.81 1.68
N TYR A 48 -15.21 -6.83 1.81
CA TYR A 48 -15.55 -5.42 1.82
C TYR A 48 -14.87 -4.68 0.68
N VAL A 49 -15.57 -3.77 0.03
CA VAL A 49 -15.04 -2.93 -1.05
C VAL A 49 -14.97 -1.49 -0.56
N ASN A 50 -13.79 -0.90 -0.64
CA ASN A 50 -13.68 0.55 -0.51
C ASN A 50 -14.04 1.20 -1.84
N PHE A 51 -15.31 1.60 -2.00
CA PHE A 51 -15.80 2.24 -3.22
C PHE A 51 -15.16 3.61 -3.46
N ASP A 52 -14.71 4.30 -2.43
CA ASP A 52 -13.97 5.56 -2.59
C ASP A 52 -12.62 5.32 -3.27
N ALA A 53 -11.96 4.20 -2.98
CA ALA A 53 -10.75 3.81 -3.66
C ALA A 53 -11.00 3.46 -5.14
N LEU A 54 -12.04 2.69 -5.44
CA LEU A 54 -12.39 2.32 -6.83
C LEU A 54 -12.78 3.54 -7.68
N GLY A 55 -13.40 4.55 -7.09
CA GLY A 55 -13.73 5.80 -7.80
C GLY A 55 -12.51 6.67 -8.09
N LYS A 56 -11.45 6.54 -7.32
CA LYS A 56 -10.21 7.33 -7.47
C LYS A 56 -9.23 6.72 -8.48
N SER A 57 -9.32 5.42 -8.77
CA SER A 57 -8.45 4.74 -9.74
C SER A 57 -8.52 5.27 -11.17
N GLN A 58 -9.43 6.20 -11.45
CA GLN A 58 -9.51 6.97 -12.69
C GLN A 58 -8.94 8.39 -12.56
N ALA A 59 -8.26 8.73 -11.48
CA ALA A 59 -7.68 10.05 -11.29
C ALA A 59 -6.48 10.23 -12.24
N ARG A 60 -6.66 11.15 -13.11
CA ARG A 60 -5.90 11.65 -14.24
C ARG A 60 -4.39 11.58 -14.04
N ILE A 61 -3.71 11.02 -15.03
CA ILE A 61 -2.29 11.24 -15.30
C ILE A 61 -2.02 12.75 -15.18
N SER A 62 -1.20 13.14 -14.22
CA SER A 62 -0.65 14.50 -14.23
C SER A 62 0.23 14.60 -15.48
N PRO A 63 -0.04 15.52 -16.42
CA PRO A 63 0.70 15.58 -17.70
C PRO A 63 2.18 15.96 -17.55
N ASN A 64 2.66 16.17 -16.33
CA ASN A 64 4.03 16.60 -16.02
C ASN A 64 4.84 15.59 -15.19
N LEU A 65 4.34 14.35 -15.01
CA LEU A 65 5.13 13.32 -14.37
C LEU A 65 6.07 12.70 -15.41
N THR A 66 7.21 13.32 -15.67
CA THR A 66 8.38 12.60 -16.13
C THR A 66 8.82 11.73 -14.99
N ILE A 67 8.43 10.45 -15.00
CA ILE A 67 9.16 9.42 -14.24
C ILE A 67 10.62 9.62 -14.67
N PRO A 68 11.55 9.89 -13.75
CA PRO A 68 12.96 9.96 -14.13
C PRO A 68 13.28 8.64 -14.84
N ASN A 69 13.70 8.70 -16.10
CA ASN A 69 14.13 7.54 -16.89
C ASN A 69 15.45 6.95 -16.35
N SER A 70 15.63 6.94 -15.07
CA SER A 70 16.69 6.22 -14.37
C SER A 70 16.09 5.32 -13.29
N VAL A 71 15.28 4.35 -13.70
CA VAL A 71 15.31 3.09 -13.01
C VAL A 71 16.69 2.53 -13.30
N ASN A 72 17.66 2.85 -12.47
CA ASN A 72 18.90 2.12 -12.44
C ASN A 72 18.53 0.72 -11.95
N THR A 73 18.27 -0.18 -12.89
CA THR A 73 18.27 -1.60 -12.65
C THR A 73 19.71 -2.02 -12.36
N ALA A 74 20.15 -1.76 -11.15
CA ALA A 74 21.32 -2.43 -10.63
C ALA A 74 20.92 -3.89 -10.43
N SER A 75 21.42 -4.77 -11.28
CA SER A 75 21.27 -6.21 -11.11
C SER A 75 21.96 -6.64 -9.80
N GLY A 76 21.16 -6.97 -8.81
CA GLY A 76 21.55 -7.30 -7.46
C GLY A 76 21.03 -6.26 -6.47
N CYS A 77 20.66 -6.68 -5.26
CA CYS A 77 20.14 -5.84 -4.19
C CYS A 77 21.17 -4.79 -3.69
N ALA A 78 21.62 -3.90 -4.57
CA ALA A 78 22.65 -2.90 -4.26
C ALA A 78 22.17 -1.87 -3.20
N CYS A 79 20.87 -1.81 -2.94
CA CYS A 79 20.29 -0.93 -1.94
C CYS A 79 19.99 -1.63 -0.61
N TRP A 80 19.99 -2.96 -0.55
CA TRP A 80 19.61 -3.70 0.65
C TRP A 80 20.64 -3.54 1.77
N ILE A 81 20.21 -3.07 2.92
CA ILE A 81 21.05 -2.92 4.11
C ILE A 81 20.80 -4.10 5.03
N PRO A 82 21.79 -5.00 5.21
CA PRO A 82 21.67 -6.14 6.11
C PRO A 82 21.50 -5.67 7.56
N ARG A 83 20.61 -6.32 8.31
CA ARG A 83 20.46 -6.02 9.73
C ARG A 83 21.70 -6.46 10.52
N ASP A 84 22.08 -5.62 11.49
CA ASP A 84 23.10 -5.88 12.47
C ASP A 84 22.57 -5.63 13.92
N SER A 85 23.45 -5.61 14.90
CA SER A 85 23.07 -5.44 16.30
C SER A 85 22.58 -4.04 16.67
N SER A 86 22.64 -3.06 15.77
CA SER A 86 22.12 -1.69 16.00
C SER A 86 20.64 -1.55 15.69
N TRP A 87 20.04 -2.54 15.02
CA TRP A 87 18.63 -2.55 14.69
C TRP A 87 17.75 -2.89 15.89
N GLN A 88 16.58 -2.30 15.91
CA GLN A 88 15.56 -2.50 16.94
C GLN A 88 14.32 -3.14 16.33
N VAL A 89 13.59 -3.91 17.12
CA VAL A 89 12.25 -4.36 16.75
C VAL A 89 11.29 -3.19 16.93
N ALA A 90 10.45 -2.93 15.94
CA ALA A 90 9.43 -1.91 16.04
C ALA A 90 8.38 -2.30 17.09
N GLN A 91 8.10 -1.40 18.03
CA GLN A 91 7.04 -1.57 19.01
C GLN A 91 5.82 -0.80 18.55
N PHE A 92 4.75 -1.53 18.25
CA PHE A 92 3.51 -0.96 17.74
C PHE A 92 2.55 -0.70 18.90
N ASP A 93 2.83 0.36 19.65
CA ASP A 93 2.14 0.76 20.89
C ASP A 93 1.46 2.14 20.80
N GLY A 94 1.49 2.76 19.62
CA GLY A 94 0.97 4.10 19.41
C GLY A 94 -0.54 4.13 19.24
N SER A 95 -1.03 3.77 18.09
CA SER A 95 -2.46 3.65 17.82
C SER A 95 -2.70 2.51 16.86
N GLY A 96 -3.87 1.92 16.89
CA GLY A 96 -4.02 0.79 16.02
C GLY A 96 -5.36 0.12 15.96
N GLY A 97 -5.31 -1.00 15.31
CA GLY A 97 -6.36 -1.83 14.84
C GLY A 97 -6.62 -3.07 15.69
N SER A 98 -6.85 -4.19 15.01
CA SER A 98 -7.24 -5.45 15.64
C SER A 98 -6.06 -6.16 16.31
N GLY A 99 -6.34 -7.15 17.14
CA GLY A 99 -5.34 -8.04 17.72
C GLY A 99 -4.50 -7.49 18.87
N GLY A 100 -4.61 -6.20 19.17
CA GLY A 100 -3.83 -5.54 20.22
C GLY A 100 -2.45 -5.05 19.75
N PRO A 101 -1.73 -4.32 20.62
CA PRO A 101 -0.45 -3.71 20.29
C PRO A 101 0.64 -4.77 20.09
N GLY A 102 1.57 -4.47 19.17
CA GLY A 102 2.75 -5.28 18.90
C GLY A 102 3.87 -5.03 19.89
N LEU A 103 3.77 -5.62 21.08
CA LEU A 103 4.71 -5.45 22.19
C LEU A 103 5.49 -6.74 22.49
N PRO A 104 6.62 -6.64 23.24
CA PRO A 104 7.32 -7.84 23.69
C PRO A 104 6.38 -8.86 24.38
N PRO A 105 6.61 -10.17 24.26
CA PRO A 105 7.83 -10.77 23.69
C PRO A 105 7.80 -11.03 22.19
N ASP A 106 6.66 -11.02 21.51
CA ASP A 106 6.52 -11.45 20.11
C ASP A 106 6.42 -10.31 19.09
N TYR A 107 6.03 -9.09 19.53
CA TYR A 107 5.90 -7.89 18.73
C TYR A 107 4.88 -7.98 17.58
N ARG A 108 4.06 -9.02 17.59
CA ARG A 108 3.08 -9.30 16.53
C ARG A 108 1.86 -8.43 16.69
N ASN A 109 1.35 -7.94 15.57
CA ASN A 109 0.17 -7.08 15.55
C ASN A 109 -0.49 -7.07 14.18
N ASP A 110 -1.62 -6.36 14.15
CA ASP A 110 -2.38 -6.11 12.93
C ASP A 110 -2.95 -4.68 13.00
N ASP A 111 -2.65 -3.85 12.01
CA ASP A 111 -3.07 -2.45 11.87
C ASP A 111 -2.53 -1.45 12.92
N TRP A 112 -1.53 -1.78 13.70
CA TRP A 112 -0.98 -0.86 14.69
C TRP A 112 0.15 0.01 14.12
N SER A 113 0.34 1.18 14.77
CA SER A 113 1.44 2.10 14.48
C SER A 113 2.35 2.20 15.71
N THR A 114 3.60 2.56 15.48
CA THR A 114 4.49 2.98 16.58
C THR A 114 3.97 4.26 17.24
N THR A 115 4.43 4.55 18.43
CA THR A 115 4.42 5.93 18.93
C THR A 115 5.27 6.82 18.02
N GLN A 116 5.16 8.13 18.22
CA GLN A 116 5.90 9.13 17.45
C GLN A 116 7.42 8.90 17.54
N ILE A 117 8.06 8.75 16.37
CA ILE A 117 9.51 8.65 16.23
C ILE A 117 10.05 10.03 15.86
N THR A 118 10.88 10.63 16.71
CA THR A 118 11.55 11.90 16.38
C THR A 118 12.64 11.66 15.34
N VAL A 119 12.63 12.43 14.25
CA VAL A 119 13.64 12.40 13.19
C VAL A 119 14.79 13.33 13.59
N PRO A 120 16.00 12.81 13.85
CA PRO A 120 17.11 13.63 14.37
C PRO A 120 17.95 14.29 13.27
N PHE A 121 17.54 14.15 12.00
CA PHE A 121 18.24 14.71 10.84
C PHE A 121 17.32 15.58 9.99
N PRO A 122 17.87 16.50 9.18
CA PRO A 122 17.07 17.29 8.24
C PRO A 122 16.41 16.38 7.20
N PHE A 123 15.09 16.38 7.15
CA PHE A 123 14.33 15.72 6.10
C PHE A 123 13.15 16.59 5.69
N CYS A 124 13.02 16.85 4.39
CA CYS A 124 11.91 17.59 3.82
C CYS A 124 11.08 16.68 2.94
N PHE A 125 9.76 16.69 3.13
CA PHE A 125 8.82 15.94 2.31
C PHE A 125 7.81 16.90 1.68
N TYR A 126 7.77 16.96 0.36
CA TYR A 126 6.99 17.94 -0.41
C TYR A 126 7.15 19.39 0.12
N GLY A 127 8.39 19.79 0.40
CA GLY A 127 8.72 21.14 0.88
C GLY A 127 8.39 21.42 2.35
N GLN A 128 7.92 20.44 3.09
CA GLN A 128 7.66 20.55 4.53
C GLN A 128 8.77 19.86 5.33
N GLN A 129 9.30 20.57 6.34
CA GLN A 129 10.23 19.97 7.30
C GLN A 129 9.52 18.90 8.11
N VAL A 130 10.08 17.70 8.14
CA VAL A 130 9.57 16.57 8.93
C VAL A 130 10.40 16.43 10.20
N ASN A 131 9.75 16.52 11.35
CA ASN A 131 10.40 16.40 12.66
C ASN A 131 10.09 15.06 13.35
N PHE A 132 9.04 14.37 12.89
CA PHE A 132 8.64 13.06 13.43
C PHE A 132 7.85 12.26 12.39
N MET A 133 7.85 10.96 12.57
CA MET A 133 7.19 9.98 11.72
C MET A 133 6.57 8.88 12.56
N TYR A 134 5.73 8.07 11.93
CA TYR A 134 5.15 6.84 12.49
C TYR A 134 5.42 5.68 11.53
N ILE A 135 5.92 4.57 12.07
CA ILE A 135 5.98 3.32 11.32
C ILE A 135 4.63 2.64 11.49
N ASN A 136 3.96 2.32 10.39
CA ASN A 136 2.67 1.63 10.40
C ASN A 136 2.88 0.17 9.99
N ASN A 137 2.24 -0.75 10.69
CA ASN A 137 2.32 -2.18 10.39
C ASN A 137 2.04 -2.47 8.90
N ASN A 138 1.07 -1.75 8.34
CA ASN A 138 0.58 -1.90 6.98
C ASN A 138 1.54 -1.36 5.89
N GLY A 139 2.85 -1.53 6.08
CA GLY A 139 3.85 -1.38 5.03
C GLY A 139 4.13 0.05 4.60
N ASN A 140 3.98 1.02 5.50
CA ASN A 140 4.28 2.42 5.20
C ASN A 140 4.79 3.20 6.42
N VAL A 141 5.38 4.35 6.15
CA VAL A 141 5.73 5.36 7.15
C VAL A 141 4.89 6.59 6.89
N SER A 142 4.20 7.07 7.90
CA SER A 142 3.35 8.26 7.79
C SER A 142 3.95 9.47 8.50
N ILE A 143 3.52 10.66 8.05
CA ILE A 143 3.93 11.95 8.56
C ILE A 143 2.70 12.62 9.16
N ASN A 144 2.86 13.26 10.31
CA ASN A 144 1.85 13.97 11.07
C ASN A 144 0.87 13.09 11.88
N ASN A 145 0.42 11.96 11.34
CA ASN A 145 -0.53 11.07 12.03
C ASN A 145 -0.18 9.61 11.80
N PRO A 146 -0.41 8.73 12.76
CA PRO A 146 -0.39 7.28 12.55
C PRO A 146 -1.61 6.83 11.75
N TYR A 147 -1.46 5.79 10.94
CA TYR A 147 -2.56 5.24 10.13
C TYR A 147 -2.69 3.74 10.29
N ALA A 148 -3.88 3.31 10.72
CA ALA A 148 -4.27 1.91 10.83
C ALA A 148 -5.05 1.41 9.59
N THR A 149 -5.05 2.18 8.49
CA THR A 149 -5.80 1.84 7.29
C THR A 149 -5.13 0.70 6.55
N PHE A 150 -5.83 -0.41 6.43
CA PHE A 150 -5.36 -1.66 5.84
C PHE A 150 -5.71 -1.81 4.35
N THR A 151 -6.85 -1.27 3.92
CA THR A 151 -7.19 -1.26 2.49
C THR A 151 -6.49 -0.08 1.82
N ALA A 152 -5.53 -0.37 0.99
CA ALA A 152 -4.76 0.64 0.28
C ALA A 152 -5.63 1.37 -0.75
N ASN A 153 -5.53 2.69 -0.75
CA ASN A 153 -6.08 3.52 -1.81
C ASN A 153 -4.98 3.83 -2.82
N SER A 154 -5.34 3.92 -4.10
CA SER A 154 -4.41 4.52 -5.06
C SER A 154 -4.16 5.99 -4.74
N PHE A 155 -2.98 6.49 -5.12
CA PHE A 155 -2.67 7.91 -4.99
C PHE A 155 -3.21 8.72 -6.20
N PRO A 156 -3.53 10.03 -6.02
CA PRO A 156 -3.41 10.80 -4.78
C PRO A 156 -4.53 10.49 -3.78
N ASP A 157 -4.19 10.50 -2.52
CA ASP A 157 -5.17 10.48 -1.43
C ASP A 157 -5.06 11.77 -0.61
N PRO A 158 -6.14 12.54 -0.38
CA PRO A 158 -6.09 13.79 0.37
C PRO A 158 -6.02 13.59 1.88
N THR A 159 -6.06 12.35 2.35
CA THR A 159 -6.13 12.02 3.78
C THR A 159 -4.77 11.63 4.35
N TYR A 160 -3.94 10.94 3.55
CA TYR A 160 -2.72 10.30 4.05
C TYR A 160 -1.45 10.96 3.53
N THR A 161 -0.65 11.53 4.43
CA THR A 161 0.72 11.96 4.12
C THR A 161 1.64 10.79 4.46
N MET A 162 2.12 10.07 3.44
CA MET A 162 2.87 8.85 3.67
C MET A 162 3.93 8.55 2.60
N ILE A 163 4.90 7.76 3.02
CA ILE A 163 5.90 7.10 2.20
C ILE A 163 5.60 5.61 2.29
N ALA A 164 5.16 5.02 1.18
CA ALA A 164 4.60 3.69 1.13
C ALA A 164 5.42 2.77 0.23
N PRO A 165 6.46 2.10 0.76
CA PRO A 165 7.16 1.07 0.00
C PRO A 165 6.22 -0.07 -0.39
N PHE A 166 5.22 -0.39 0.46
CA PHE A 166 4.23 -1.41 0.15
C PHE A 166 3.02 -1.28 1.09
N TRP A 167 2.11 -0.34 0.80
CA TRP A 167 0.91 -0.17 1.61
C TRP A 167 -0.11 -1.26 1.28
N ALA A 168 -0.31 -2.18 2.22
CA ALA A 168 -1.23 -3.29 2.13
C ALA A 168 -1.65 -3.75 3.54
N ASP A 169 -2.56 -4.71 3.63
CA ASP A 169 -3.09 -5.28 4.87
C ASP A 169 -2.10 -6.30 5.49
N VAL A 170 -0.97 -5.79 6.01
CA VAL A 170 0.05 -6.61 6.68
C VAL A 170 -0.49 -7.12 8.02
N ASP A 171 -0.40 -8.41 8.23
CA ASP A 171 -0.74 -9.06 9.50
C ASP A 171 0.41 -9.97 9.96
N THR A 172 1.08 -9.56 11.01
CA THR A 172 2.21 -10.32 11.55
C THR A 172 1.82 -11.35 12.60
N ARG A 173 0.52 -11.58 12.86
CA ARG A 173 0.03 -12.52 13.88
C ARG A 173 0.15 -13.98 13.47
N GLY A 174 0.34 -14.29 12.19
CA GLY A 174 0.65 -15.64 11.73
C GLY A 174 1.87 -16.22 12.45
N ALA A 175 1.85 -17.51 12.77
CA ALA A 175 2.87 -18.14 13.61
C ALA A 175 4.27 -18.09 13.01
N THR A 176 4.39 -18.16 11.68
CA THR A 176 5.64 -18.11 10.93
C THR A 176 5.87 -16.78 10.20
N SER A 177 4.92 -15.84 10.28
CA SER A 177 5.13 -14.48 9.80
C SER A 177 6.34 -13.86 10.49
N GLY A 178 7.11 -13.06 9.77
CA GLY A 178 8.12 -12.19 10.35
C GLY A 178 7.52 -10.98 11.03
N ILE A 179 8.37 -10.01 11.36
CA ILE A 179 8.01 -8.77 12.06
C ILE A 179 8.75 -7.58 11.46
N VAL A 180 8.49 -6.39 12.01
CA VAL A 180 9.08 -5.14 11.53
C VAL A 180 10.26 -4.72 12.39
N TYR A 181 11.33 -4.30 11.73
CA TYR A 181 12.55 -3.79 12.36
C TYR A 181 12.83 -2.37 11.86
N TYR A 182 13.58 -1.61 12.63
CA TYR A 182 14.09 -0.33 12.18
C TYR A 182 15.46 0.00 12.75
N GLN A 183 16.18 0.88 12.07
CA GLN A 183 17.40 1.51 12.53
C GLN A 183 17.23 3.00 12.40
N LEU A 184 17.53 3.75 13.47
CA LEU A 184 17.51 5.21 13.48
C LEU A 184 18.86 5.73 13.92
N THR A 185 19.45 6.60 13.10
CA THR A 185 20.73 7.27 13.36
C THR A 185 20.58 8.79 13.24
N LEU A 186 21.69 9.51 13.32
CA LEU A 186 21.69 10.97 13.13
C LEU A 186 21.58 11.39 11.64
N THR A 187 21.59 10.46 10.70
CA THR A 187 21.59 10.74 9.26
C THR A 187 20.55 9.93 8.47
N HIS A 188 20.01 8.87 9.06
CA HIS A 188 19.02 8.03 8.38
C HIS A 188 18.04 7.31 9.32
N LEU A 189 16.90 6.95 8.76
CA LEU A 189 15.94 5.96 9.26
C LEU A 189 15.82 4.85 8.21
N ILE A 190 16.01 3.60 8.62
CA ILE A 190 15.70 2.43 7.80
C ILE A 190 14.59 1.66 8.49
N VAL A 191 13.57 1.23 7.74
CA VAL A 191 12.51 0.36 8.23
C VAL A 191 12.47 -0.90 7.36
N GLN A 192 12.42 -2.05 7.99
CA GLN A 192 12.36 -3.35 7.29
C GLN A 192 11.14 -4.14 7.76
N TRP A 193 10.27 -4.45 6.83
CA TRP A 193 9.26 -5.49 6.97
C TRP A 193 9.88 -6.79 6.47
N GLU A 194 10.09 -7.74 7.38
CA GLU A 194 10.82 -8.97 7.08
C GLU A 194 9.91 -10.16 7.09
N ASN A 195 9.71 -10.79 5.93
CA ASN A 195 8.86 -11.98 5.75
C ASN A 195 7.47 -11.82 6.38
N VAL A 196 6.86 -10.65 6.19
CA VAL A 196 5.57 -10.34 6.80
C VAL A 196 4.42 -10.95 6.01
N GLY A 197 3.48 -11.55 6.75
CA GLY A 197 2.25 -12.12 6.22
C GLY A 197 1.13 -11.09 6.06
N TYR A 198 -0.08 -11.56 5.76
CA TYR A 198 -1.24 -10.74 5.44
C TYR A 198 -2.48 -11.15 6.25
N PHE A 199 -3.48 -10.28 6.30
CA PHE A 199 -4.73 -10.55 7.00
C PHE A 199 -5.51 -11.69 6.29
N ASN A 200 -6.04 -12.70 7.00
CA ASN A 200 -6.25 -12.87 8.44
C ASN A 200 -5.24 -13.87 9.03
N SER A 201 -4.14 -13.39 9.57
CA SER A 201 -3.05 -14.23 10.13
C SER A 201 -2.46 -15.24 9.16
N HIS A 202 -2.51 -14.94 7.86
CA HIS A 202 -1.87 -15.76 6.84
C HIS A 202 -0.35 -15.58 6.92
N ASP A 203 0.37 -16.70 6.83
CA ASP A 203 1.83 -16.75 6.86
C ASP A 203 2.41 -17.80 5.88
N ASP A 204 1.56 -18.21 4.95
CA ASP A 204 1.91 -19.11 3.83
C ASP A 204 2.68 -18.39 2.72
N LEU A 205 2.54 -17.07 2.62
CA LEU A 205 3.28 -16.17 1.76
C LEU A 205 3.86 -15.02 2.60
N GLY A 206 5.06 -14.57 2.27
CA GLY A 206 5.74 -13.52 3.03
C GLY A 206 6.36 -12.45 2.14
N ASN A 207 6.27 -11.19 2.53
CA ASN A 207 6.89 -10.06 1.84
C ASN A 207 8.09 -9.53 2.63
N THR A 208 9.20 -9.25 1.92
CA THR A 208 10.42 -8.70 2.50
C THR A 208 10.87 -7.45 1.75
N PHE A 209 10.77 -6.29 2.42
CA PHE A 209 11.09 -5.00 1.82
C PHE A 209 11.61 -3.99 2.85
N GLN A 210 12.32 -2.99 2.37
CA GLN A 210 12.88 -1.89 3.17
C GLN A 210 12.45 -0.53 2.64
N LEU A 211 12.30 0.41 3.57
CA LEU A 211 12.30 1.84 3.34
C LEU A 211 13.58 2.44 3.93
N ILE A 212 14.30 3.24 3.14
CA ILE A 212 15.45 4.02 3.59
C ILE A 212 15.10 5.50 3.44
N ILE A 213 15.25 6.28 4.51
CA ILE A 213 15.09 7.74 4.52
C ILE A 213 16.39 8.34 5.05
N THR A 214 16.95 9.33 4.35
CA THR A 214 18.23 9.96 4.73
C THR A 214 18.13 11.49 4.74
N ASP A 215 19.16 12.13 5.26
CA ASP A 215 19.35 13.59 5.21
C ASP A 215 19.77 14.11 3.81
N GLY A 216 19.89 13.23 2.81
CA GLY A 216 20.36 13.54 1.45
C GLY A 216 21.88 13.59 1.29
N PHE A 217 22.64 13.42 2.38
CA PHE A 217 24.10 13.37 2.41
C PHE A 217 24.66 12.03 2.90
N ASP A 218 23.82 11.22 3.51
CA ASP A 218 24.20 9.88 3.96
C ASP A 218 24.62 9.01 2.78
N PRO A 219 25.80 8.33 2.86
CA PRO A 219 26.34 7.53 1.75
C PRO A 219 25.53 6.25 1.44
N LEU A 220 24.49 5.93 2.19
CA LEU A 220 23.55 4.85 1.87
C LEU A 220 22.81 5.07 0.56
N LEU A 221 22.58 6.34 0.19
CA LEU A 221 21.94 6.70 -1.07
C LEU A 221 22.84 7.60 -1.93
N PRO A 222 22.62 7.67 -3.25
CA PRO A 222 23.31 8.62 -4.09
C PRO A 222 23.14 10.06 -3.60
N PRO A 223 24.16 10.93 -3.72
CA PRO A 223 24.09 12.31 -3.26
C PRO A 223 22.85 13.05 -3.79
N GLY A 224 22.09 13.67 -2.90
CA GLY A 224 20.86 14.39 -3.19
C GLY A 224 19.60 13.52 -3.16
N SER A 225 19.74 12.20 -3.02
CA SER A 225 18.62 11.30 -2.85
C SER A 225 18.34 11.10 -1.37
N ASN A 226 17.09 11.12 -0.98
CA ASN A 226 16.71 11.04 0.44
C ASN A 226 15.68 9.97 0.78
N VAL A 227 15.09 9.29 -0.19
CA VAL A 227 14.18 8.15 0.03
C VAL A 227 14.52 7.03 -0.95
N SER A 228 14.53 5.79 -0.46
CA SER A 228 14.63 4.60 -1.30
C SER A 228 13.73 3.48 -0.81
N PHE A 229 13.10 2.78 -1.74
CA PHE A 229 12.42 1.51 -1.53
C PHE A 229 13.31 0.39 -2.05
N CYS A 230 13.46 -0.68 -1.29
CA CYS A 230 14.26 -1.84 -1.66
C CYS A 230 13.47 -3.12 -1.37
N TYR A 231 13.47 -4.05 -2.30
CA TYR A 231 12.69 -5.29 -2.21
C TYR A 231 13.59 -6.51 -2.32
N GLN A 232 13.27 -7.56 -1.60
CA GLN A 232 13.88 -8.88 -1.78
C GLN A 232 12.89 -9.81 -2.46
N ASP A 233 11.99 -10.41 -1.71
CA ASP A 233 11.02 -11.39 -2.17
C ASP A 233 9.62 -10.92 -1.76
N MET A 234 8.74 -10.79 -2.74
CA MET A 234 7.40 -10.24 -2.60
C MET A 234 6.40 -11.25 -3.15
N GLN A 235 5.55 -11.83 -2.28
CA GLN A 235 4.75 -12.99 -2.60
C GLN A 235 3.24 -12.77 -2.54
N TRP A 236 2.76 -11.66 -1.95
CA TRP A 236 1.33 -11.38 -1.83
C TRP A 236 1.05 -9.87 -1.98
N THR A 237 -0.19 -9.52 -2.34
CA THR A 237 -0.60 -8.12 -2.60
C THR A 237 -1.77 -7.67 -1.74
N THR A 238 -2.62 -8.59 -1.27
CA THR A 238 -3.95 -8.22 -0.76
C THR A 238 -4.35 -9.14 0.39
N GLY A 239 -4.70 -8.55 1.54
CA GLY A 239 -5.31 -9.28 2.65
C GLY A 239 -6.79 -9.57 2.42
N ASP A 240 -7.34 -10.54 3.16
CA ASP A 240 -8.74 -10.99 3.03
C ASP A 240 -9.74 -9.84 3.28
N ALA A 241 -9.45 -8.92 4.23
CA ALA A 241 -10.32 -7.79 4.53
C ALA A 241 -10.42 -6.79 3.36
N SER A 242 -9.40 -6.73 2.51
CA SER A 242 -9.39 -5.94 1.26
C SER A 242 -9.89 -6.74 0.06
N GLN A 243 -10.65 -7.82 0.29
CA GLN A 243 -11.22 -8.74 -0.69
C GLN A 243 -10.21 -9.63 -1.40
N GLY A 244 -9.02 -9.80 -0.83
CA GLY A 244 -8.06 -10.78 -1.29
C GLY A 244 -8.56 -12.22 -1.10
N ALA A 245 -7.93 -13.14 -1.81
CA ALA A 245 -8.07 -14.58 -1.60
C ALA A 245 -6.72 -15.22 -1.93
N GLY A 246 -6.09 -15.83 -0.91
CA GLY A 246 -4.74 -16.40 -1.06
C GLY A 246 -3.68 -15.36 -1.43
N GLY A 247 -3.79 -14.15 -0.88
CA GLY A 247 -2.84 -13.07 -1.08
C GLY A 247 -3.07 -12.19 -2.32
N PHE A 248 -4.11 -12.44 -3.13
CA PHE A 248 -4.33 -11.74 -4.40
C PHE A 248 -5.79 -11.32 -4.61
N GLY A 249 -6.02 -10.49 -5.62
CA GLY A 249 -7.33 -9.97 -5.98
C GLY A 249 -7.77 -8.79 -5.11
N GLY A 250 -9.04 -8.39 -5.17
CA GLY A 250 -9.60 -7.31 -4.35
C GLY A 250 -8.93 -5.95 -4.58
N VAL A 251 -8.61 -5.25 -3.50
CA VAL A 251 -7.90 -3.96 -3.53
C VAL A 251 -6.43 -4.21 -3.22
N PRO A 252 -5.55 -4.12 -4.21
CA PRO A 252 -4.15 -4.51 -4.06
C PRO A 252 -3.31 -3.46 -3.35
N ALA A 253 -2.07 -3.85 -3.05
CA ALA A 253 -1.06 -2.97 -2.48
C ALA A 253 -0.79 -1.74 -3.35
N THR A 254 -0.58 -0.60 -2.72
CA THR A 254 -0.13 0.64 -3.36
C THR A 254 1.32 0.92 -3.01
N VAL A 255 2.15 1.15 -4.04
CA VAL A 255 3.56 1.54 -3.90
C VAL A 255 3.76 2.96 -4.37
N GLY A 256 4.33 3.82 -3.52
CA GLY A 256 4.59 5.21 -3.87
C GLY A 256 4.74 6.16 -2.68
N VAL A 257 4.65 7.45 -2.96
CA VAL A 257 4.68 8.53 -1.96
C VAL A 257 3.53 9.49 -2.19
N ASN A 258 2.94 10.00 -1.13
CA ASN A 258 1.75 10.85 -1.19
C ASN A 258 1.83 12.00 -0.20
N SER A 259 1.64 13.24 -0.68
CA SER A 259 1.71 14.45 0.16
C SER A 259 0.51 14.63 1.08
N GLY A 260 -0.61 13.95 0.81
CA GLY A 260 -1.86 14.14 1.56
C GLY A 260 -2.68 15.38 1.13
N ASN A 261 -2.31 16.07 0.06
CA ASN A 261 -3.03 17.25 -0.43
C ASN A 261 -3.98 16.94 -1.59
N GLY A 262 -4.07 15.71 -2.03
CA GLY A 262 -4.92 15.26 -3.13
C GLY A 262 -4.40 15.56 -4.53
N THR A 263 -3.17 16.08 -4.66
CA THR A 263 -2.58 16.45 -5.96
C THR A 263 -1.14 15.99 -6.13
N ASP A 264 -0.31 16.10 -5.10
CA ASP A 264 1.12 15.84 -5.19
C ASP A 264 1.45 14.43 -4.69
N TYR A 265 1.86 13.57 -5.59
CA TYR A 265 2.18 12.17 -5.31
C TYR A 265 3.08 11.59 -6.41
N ILE A 266 3.69 10.47 -6.08
CA ILE A 266 4.28 9.55 -7.04
C ILE A 266 3.70 8.16 -6.74
N GLN A 267 3.10 7.52 -7.72
CA GLN A 267 2.69 6.12 -7.63
C GLN A 267 3.55 5.29 -8.56
N ILE A 268 4.14 4.21 -8.05
CA ILE A 268 4.92 3.26 -8.82
C ILE A 268 4.01 2.19 -9.40
N GLY A 269 3.08 1.66 -8.59
CA GLY A 269 2.14 0.67 -9.07
C GLY A 269 1.06 0.32 -8.07
N LEU A 270 0.07 -0.42 -8.60
CA LEU A 270 -0.94 -1.18 -7.88
C LEU A 270 -0.68 -2.64 -8.26
N PHE A 271 0.06 -3.37 -7.43
CA PHE A 271 0.48 -4.73 -7.73
C PHE A 271 -0.67 -5.69 -7.40
N ASP A 272 -1.40 -6.17 -8.41
CA ASP A 272 -2.70 -6.82 -8.26
C ASP A 272 -2.68 -8.34 -8.56
N GLN A 273 -1.55 -8.87 -8.99
CA GLN A 273 -1.45 -10.28 -9.37
C GLN A 273 -0.06 -10.89 -9.12
N ALA A 274 0.03 -12.21 -9.23
CA ALA A 274 1.31 -12.92 -9.27
C ALA A 274 2.04 -12.69 -10.61
N GLY A 275 3.37 -12.88 -10.61
CA GLY A 275 4.22 -12.78 -11.80
C GLY A 275 4.94 -11.46 -11.90
N SER A 276 5.75 -11.32 -12.95
CA SER A 276 6.72 -10.22 -13.11
C SER A 276 6.34 -9.20 -14.18
N GLN A 277 5.11 -9.25 -14.70
CA GLN A 277 4.64 -8.26 -15.65
C GLN A 277 4.45 -6.92 -14.97
N TYR A 278 4.88 -5.83 -15.62
CA TYR A 278 4.69 -4.48 -15.14
C TYR A 278 4.27 -3.57 -16.29
N ASP A 279 3.06 -3.03 -16.20
CA ASP A 279 2.44 -2.19 -17.24
C ASP A 279 2.50 -0.70 -16.86
N GLY A 280 2.96 -0.38 -15.65
CA GLY A 280 3.13 0.99 -15.18
C GLY A 280 2.16 1.40 -14.07
N PRO A 281 2.31 2.62 -13.55
CA PRO A 281 1.77 3.03 -12.25
C PRO A 281 0.24 3.04 -12.14
N PHE A 282 -0.48 2.97 -13.22
CA PHE A 282 -1.95 3.02 -13.25
C PHE A 282 -2.57 1.88 -14.05
N ALA A 283 -1.77 0.90 -14.43
CA ALA A 283 -2.24 -0.31 -15.09
C ALA A 283 -2.89 -1.27 -14.08
N ASN A 284 -3.64 -2.24 -14.60
CA ASN A 284 -4.36 -3.22 -13.79
C ASN A 284 -3.79 -4.63 -14.00
N ASN A 285 -2.49 -4.76 -14.24
CA ASN A 285 -1.84 -6.02 -14.50
C ASN A 285 -0.39 -6.05 -13.99
N ASP A 286 -0.13 -5.34 -12.89
CA ASP A 286 1.21 -5.34 -12.30
C ASP A 286 1.39 -6.56 -11.41
N GLY A 287 2.33 -7.42 -11.78
CA GLY A 287 2.71 -8.60 -11.02
C GLY A 287 3.66 -8.26 -9.88
N ILE A 288 3.44 -8.89 -8.73
CA ILE A 288 4.21 -8.60 -7.51
C ILE A 288 5.70 -8.92 -7.66
N ASP A 289 6.05 -9.96 -8.42
CA ASP A 289 7.45 -10.36 -8.66
C ASP A 289 8.23 -9.31 -9.47
N ALA A 290 7.54 -8.31 -10.07
CA ALA A 290 8.20 -7.17 -10.69
C ALA A 290 8.96 -6.30 -9.69
N LEU A 291 8.63 -6.40 -8.40
CA LEU A 291 9.35 -5.72 -7.32
C LEU A 291 10.60 -6.49 -6.86
N ASP A 292 10.68 -7.79 -7.12
CA ASP A 292 11.76 -8.63 -6.60
C ASP A 292 13.13 -8.15 -7.03
N ASN A 293 14.00 -7.94 -6.04
CA ASN A 293 15.35 -7.43 -6.22
C ASN A 293 15.41 -6.04 -6.91
N GLN A 294 14.33 -5.27 -6.83
CA GLN A 294 14.28 -3.89 -7.36
C GLN A 294 14.52 -2.85 -6.26
N SER A 295 14.88 -1.66 -6.72
CA SER A 295 14.93 -0.47 -5.89
C SER A 295 14.38 0.75 -6.63
N PHE A 296 13.71 1.63 -5.88
CA PHE A 296 13.25 2.93 -6.37
C PHE A 296 13.84 4.02 -5.50
N ILE A 297 14.47 5.02 -6.12
CA ILE A 297 15.15 6.12 -5.42
C ILE A 297 14.46 7.42 -5.79
N PHE A 298 14.19 8.24 -4.77
CA PHE A 298 13.51 9.54 -4.88
C PHE A 298 14.44 10.66 -4.37
N ASN A 299 14.28 11.83 -4.98
CA ASN A 299 15.02 13.05 -4.66
C ASN A 299 14.09 14.11 -4.08
#